data_c0ba9181e7d6a06e3b3b7618477ae029
#
_entry.id   c0ba9181e7d6a06e3b3b7618477ae029
#
_cell.length_a   1.000
_cell.length_b   1.000
_cell.length_c   1.000
_cell.angle_alpha   90.00
_cell.angle_beta   90.00
_cell.angle_gamma   90.00
#
_symmetry.space_group_name_H-M   'P 1'
#
loop_
_entity.id
_entity.type
_entity.pdbx_description
1 polymer ?
#
loop_
_entity_poly.entity_id
_entity_poly.type
_entity_poly.pdbx_seq_one_letter_code
_entity_poly.pdbx_strand_id
1 'polypeptide(L)'
;MAFREDFVWGAASSAYQTEGFPAADGGGESIWDVFCRRPGTVANGDDGSAACDGYHRFAEDIGLLASLGLSAYRFSTSWARIDPNGDGRWNEAGLQYYDRVVDCCLANGVTPWMTLYHWELPQALEETGGWQDRGTAERFARFAGMMAAHFSGRVSHFITLNEPQIVLKLGYADGIHAPGKRLLLPELVSCWKNLMLAHGLSFRAIRNAAPEALIGIASTGKLCYPHSPADETTARQETFRLTDADWMFTHPIVLDAVCLGRVEPEPGALRGLLSAVTPAEWDTMHAVPDFIGVNSYNGSEIAAGPDGVPVYLPRPQGFACTALKWPVTPEIMAYDFAFLFDRYRLPLYVTECGLSCNDHIFLDGQVHDADRIDFLHRYLLALCRGCERADVRGFFHWSLTDNFEWHSGYAERFGLIYVDYPTQKRILKDSARWYAQTARENGKNV
;
A
#
# COMPACT_ATOMS: atom_id res chain seq x y z
N MET A 1 -12.11 -1.18 -25.74
CA MET A 1 -12.32 -0.98 -24.27
C MET A 1 -11.55 0.26 -23.89
N ALA A 2 -12.06 1.09 -22.98
CA ALA A 2 -11.35 2.31 -22.55
C ALA A 2 -11.65 2.51 -21.06
N PHE A 3 -10.67 3.03 -20.33
CA PHE A 3 -10.89 3.53 -18.98
C PHE A 3 -11.81 4.78 -19.03
N ARG A 4 -12.43 5.12 -17.92
CA ARG A 4 -13.25 6.34 -17.79
C ARG A 4 -12.40 7.59 -18.15
N GLU A 5 -13.05 8.66 -18.62
CA GLU A 5 -12.33 9.87 -19.09
C GLU A 5 -11.51 10.54 -17.98
N ASP A 6 -11.99 10.47 -16.73
CA ASP A 6 -11.37 11.04 -15.53
C ASP A 6 -10.53 10.01 -14.75
N PHE A 7 -10.06 8.93 -15.43
CA PHE A 7 -9.24 7.90 -14.79
C PHE A 7 -7.90 8.48 -14.35
N VAL A 8 -7.55 8.25 -13.09
CA VAL A 8 -6.31 8.76 -12.50
C VAL A 8 -5.14 7.83 -12.85
N TRP A 9 -4.16 8.37 -13.56
CA TRP A 9 -2.89 7.69 -13.85
C TRP A 9 -1.80 8.27 -12.96
N GLY A 10 -1.24 7.44 -12.08
CA GLY A 10 -0.25 7.87 -11.10
C GLY A 10 0.87 6.87 -10.86
N ALA A 11 1.77 7.23 -9.98
CA ALA A 11 2.77 6.34 -9.41
C ALA A 11 2.82 6.52 -7.88
N ALA A 12 3.29 5.50 -7.18
CA ALA A 12 3.33 5.46 -5.73
C ALA A 12 4.77 5.37 -5.19
N SER A 13 4.94 5.80 -3.94
CA SER A 13 6.15 5.59 -3.13
C SER A 13 5.79 5.56 -1.65
N SER A 14 6.77 5.25 -0.79
CA SER A 14 6.64 5.42 0.66
C SER A 14 7.85 6.13 1.27
N ALA A 15 7.65 6.77 2.42
CA ALA A 15 8.66 7.61 3.06
C ALA A 15 9.95 6.83 3.39
N TYR A 16 9.86 5.78 4.20
CA TYR A 16 11.04 5.02 4.62
C TYR A 16 11.81 4.40 3.44
N GLN A 17 11.09 3.99 2.39
CA GLN A 17 11.70 3.34 1.23
C GLN A 17 12.43 4.31 0.29
N THR A 18 12.07 5.61 0.32
CA THR A 18 12.59 6.56 -0.67
C THR A 18 13.30 7.78 -0.08
N GLU A 19 12.86 8.30 1.07
CA GLU A 19 13.35 9.58 1.57
C GLU A 19 14.82 9.54 2.01
N GLY A 20 15.18 8.57 2.87
CA GLY A 20 16.45 8.60 3.57
C GLY A 20 16.52 9.69 4.64
N PHE A 21 17.70 9.84 5.23
CA PHE A 21 18.01 10.91 6.20
C PHE A 21 16.98 11.05 7.33
N PRO A 22 16.67 9.97 8.09
CA PRO A 22 15.60 9.99 9.09
C PRO A 22 15.83 11.02 10.20
N ALA A 23 17.09 11.27 10.57
CA ALA A 23 17.47 12.27 11.59
C ALA A 23 17.54 13.71 11.06
N ALA A 24 17.37 13.94 9.75
CA ALA A 24 17.39 15.29 9.20
C ALA A 24 16.28 16.15 9.82
N ASP A 25 16.58 17.43 9.99
CA ASP A 25 15.64 18.42 10.55
C ASP A 25 15.07 18.04 11.93
N GLY A 26 15.76 17.21 12.72
CA GLY A 26 15.32 16.78 14.04
C GLY A 26 14.28 15.64 14.02
N GLY A 27 14.23 14.88 12.93
CA GLY A 27 13.42 13.65 12.85
C GLY A 27 13.86 12.61 13.88
N GLY A 28 12.89 11.81 14.34
CA GLY A 28 13.12 10.71 15.27
C GLY A 28 13.35 9.38 14.57
N GLU A 29 13.83 8.41 15.35
CA GLU A 29 13.96 7.03 14.85
C GLU A 29 12.58 6.37 14.67
N SER A 30 12.44 5.62 13.59
CA SER A 30 11.33 4.72 13.36
C SER A 30 11.66 3.29 13.79
N ILE A 31 10.63 2.44 13.87
CA ILE A 31 10.83 0.99 14.10
C ILE A 31 11.71 0.35 13.02
N TRP A 32 11.71 0.87 11.80
CA TRP A 32 12.54 0.35 10.71
C TRP A 32 14.00 0.70 10.88
N ASP A 33 14.33 1.91 11.36
CA ASP A 33 15.73 2.28 11.69
C ASP A 33 16.33 1.34 12.73
N VAL A 34 15.54 1.01 13.76
CA VAL A 34 15.96 0.07 14.81
C VAL A 34 16.05 -1.36 14.29
N PHE A 35 15.08 -1.79 13.46
CA PHE A 35 15.02 -3.13 12.93
C PHE A 35 16.18 -3.44 11.99
N CYS A 36 16.53 -2.53 11.08
CA CYS A 36 17.62 -2.70 10.12
C CYS A 36 19.01 -2.83 10.80
N ARG A 37 19.20 -2.25 11.99
CA ARG A 37 20.44 -2.39 12.75
C ARG A 37 20.64 -3.79 13.36
N ARG A 38 19.59 -4.64 13.39
CA ARG A 38 19.72 -6.00 13.91
C ARG A 38 20.33 -6.90 12.83
N PRO A 39 21.42 -7.63 13.12
CA PRO A 39 22.05 -8.49 12.12
C PRO A 39 21.08 -9.54 11.56
N GLY A 40 21.06 -9.68 10.24
CA GLY A 40 20.28 -10.71 9.53
C GLY A 40 18.79 -10.40 9.34
N THR A 41 18.33 -9.22 9.70
CA THR A 41 16.93 -8.81 9.48
C THR A 41 16.67 -8.32 8.06
N VAL A 42 17.65 -7.71 7.43
CA VAL A 42 17.60 -7.19 6.07
C VAL A 42 18.73 -7.79 5.25
N ALA A 43 18.45 -8.10 3.99
CA ALA A 43 19.43 -8.63 3.04
C ALA A 43 20.63 -7.66 2.93
N ASN A 44 21.84 -8.23 2.86
CA ASN A 44 23.11 -7.50 2.79
C ASN A 44 23.39 -6.54 3.97
N GLY A 45 22.53 -6.46 4.98
CA GLY A 45 22.61 -5.46 6.04
C GLY A 45 22.23 -4.05 5.55
N ASP A 46 21.45 -3.96 4.49
CA ASP A 46 20.94 -2.71 3.94
C ASP A 46 19.99 -2.01 4.92
N ASP A 47 19.87 -0.68 4.82
CA ASP A 47 18.95 0.13 5.60
C ASP A 47 18.38 1.30 4.77
N GLY A 48 17.38 2.00 5.33
CA GLY A 48 16.76 3.16 4.72
C GLY A 48 17.47 4.49 4.98
N SER A 49 18.70 4.49 5.52
CA SER A 49 19.35 5.73 5.95
C SER A 49 19.65 6.71 4.82
N ALA A 50 19.99 6.20 3.64
CA ALA A 50 20.14 6.99 2.41
C ALA A 50 18.94 6.78 1.46
N ALA A 51 18.39 5.58 1.43
CA ALA A 51 17.33 5.16 0.53
C ALA A 51 17.59 5.62 -0.92
N CYS A 52 16.67 6.40 -1.48
CA CYS A 52 16.83 7.01 -2.80
C CYS A 52 17.20 8.50 -2.72
N ASP A 53 17.68 8.96 -1.58
CA ASP A 53 17.95 10.39 -1.36
C ASP A 53 16.75 11.30 -1.69
N GLY A 54 15.55 10.76 -1.51
CA GLY A 54 14.30 11.47 -1.82
C GLY A 54 14.15 12.74 -1.00
N TYR A 55 14.69 12.76 0.23
CA TYR A 55 14.70 13.95 1.07
C TYR A 55 15.31 15.20 0.38
N HIS A 56 16.34 15.02 -0.43
CA HIS A 56 16.98 16.10 -1.19
C HIS A 56 16.49 16.17 -2.64
N ARG A 57 16.00 15.04 -3.21
CA ARG A 57 15.70 14.89 -4.65
C ARG A 57 14.24 14.78 -5.00
N PHE A 58 13.31 14.96 -4.05
CA PHE A 58 11.86 14.89 -4.34
C PHE A 58 11.45 15.77 -5.51
N ALA A 59 12.07 16.94 -5.69
CA ALA A 59 11.75 17.85 -6.80
C ALA A 59 12.16 17.29 -8.17
N GLU A 60 13.29 16.56 -8.24
CA GLU A 60 13.72 15.83 -9.45
C GLU A 60 12.72 14.69 -9.74
N ASP A 61 12.38 13.89 -8.74
CA ASP A 61 11.48 12.74 -8.88
C ASP A 61 10.06 13.17 -9.30
N ILE A 62 9.51 14.22 -8.68
CA ILE A 62 8.20 14.80 -9.04
C ILE A 62 8.25 15.43 -10.45
N GLY A 63 9.33 16.11 -10.80
CA GLY A 63 9.53 16.65 -12.15
C GLY A 63 9.57 15.56 -13.21
N LEU A 64 10.23 14.42 -12.94
CA LEU A 64 10.22 13.25 -13.82
C LEU A 64 8.81 12.65 -13.95
N LEU A 65 8.08 12.46 -12.83
CA LEU A 65 6.70 11.99 -12.84
C LEU A 65 5.80 12.89 -13.71
N ALA A 66 5.90 14.21 -13.55
CA ALA A 66 5.14 15.16 -14.34
C ALA A 66 5.52 15.10 -15.84
N SER A 67 6.81 14.92 -16.15
CA SER A 67 7.28 14.78 -17.53
C SER A 67 6.74 13.53 -18.23
N LEU A 68 6.42 12.50 -17.48
CA LEU A 68 5.73 11.30 -17.95
C LEU A 68 4.23 11.53 -18.20
N GLY A 69 3.69 12.68 -17.82
CA GLY A 69 2.25 13.00 -17.97
C GLY A 69 1.37 12.29 -16.94
N LEU A 70 1.93 11.84 -15.85
CA LEU A 70 1.16 11.25 -14.75
C LEU A 70 0.47 12.35 -13.93
N SER A 71 -0.80 12.17 -13.63
CA SER A 71 -1.64 13.20 -13.01
C SER A 71 -1.63 13.19 -11.47
N ALA A 72 -1.12 12.12 -10.85
CA ALA A 72 -1.15 11.96 -9.41
C ALA A 72 0.12 11.27 -8.88
N TYR A 73 0.54 11.68 -7.70
CA TYR A 73 1.63 11.06 -6.94
C TYR A 73 1.13 10.64 -5.57
N ARG A 74 1.13 9.33 -5.31
CA ARG A 74 0.84 8.78 -3.99
C ARG A 74 2.15 8.60 -3.24
N PHE A 75 2.28 9.26 -2.10
CA PHE A 75 3.44 9.13 -1.21
C PHE A 75 2.98 8.98 0.23
N SER A 76 3.81 8.42 1.08
CA SER A 76 3.52 8.42 2.51
C SER A 76 4.32 9.48 3.24
N THR A 77 3.89 9.79 4.46
CA THR A 77 4.61 10.68 5.36
C THR A 77 5.29 9.87 6.46
N SER A 78 6.50 10.27 6.84
CA SER A 78 7.18 9.71 8.01
C SER A 78 6.59 10.31 9.28
N TRP A 79 5.87 9.50 10.05
CA TRP A 79 5.34 9.93 11.34
C TRP A 79 6.50 10.28 12.29
N ALA A 80 7.57 9.50 12.30
CA ALA A 80 8.75 9.76 13.11
C ALA A 80 9.49 11.08 12.77
N ARG A 81 9.43 11.53 11.51
CA ARG A 81 9.98 12.84 11.11
C ARG A 81 9.19 14.00 11.68
N ILE A 82 7.85 13.85 11.76
CA ILE A 82 6.92 14.92 12.15
C ILE A 82 6.64 14.92 13.65
N ASP A 83 6.59 13.76 14.27
CA ASP A 83 6.34 13.56 15.71
C ASP A 83 7.37 12.56 16.27
N PRO A 84 8.63 13.00 16.48
CA PRO A 84 9.73 12.12 16.81
C PRO A 84 9.52 11.27 18.07
N ASN A 85 8.77 11.78 19.02
CA ASN A 85 8.48 11.11 20.29
C ASN A 85 7.09 10.49 20.34
N GLY A 86 6.25 10.69 19.32
CA GLY A 86 4.85 10.24 19.33
C GLY A 86 4.00 10.92 20.41
N ASP A 87 4.40 12.06 20.93
CA ASP A 87 3.76 12.78 22.04
C ASP A 87 2.88 13.97 21.58
N GLY A 88 2.88 14.24 20.26
CA GLY A 88 2.13 15.35 19.66
C GLY A 88 2.85 16.68 19.71
N ARG A 89 4.14 16.70 19.96
CA ARG A 89 5.02 17.86 19.79
C ARG A 89 5.58 17.86 18.38
N TRP A 90 4.88 18.56 17.51
CA TRP A 90 5.18 18.54 16.09
C TRP A 90 6.54 19.16 15.77
N ASN A 91 7.31 18.46 14.95
CA ASN A 91 8.55 18.95 14.39
C ASN A 91 8.25 19.83 13.18
N GLU A 92 8.31 21.14 13.35
CA GLU A 92 8.02 22.11 12.31
C GLU A 92 8.91 21.95 11.07
N ALA A 93 10.19 21.61 11.24
CA ALA A 93 11.09 21.41 10.11
C ALA A 93 10.72 20.15 9.31
N GLY A 94 10.25 19.09 9.98
CA GLY A 94 9.70 17.90 9.34
C GLY A 94 8.41 18.21 8.57
N LEU A 95 7.52 19.05 9.11
CA LEU A 95 6.32 19.51 8.39
C LEU A 95 6.68 20.33 7.17
N GLN A 96 7.63 21.27 7.27
CA GLN A 96 8.11 22.10 6.16
C GLN A 96 8.73 21.25 5.03
N TYR A 97 9.31 20.09 5.33
CA TYR A 97 9.72 19.16 4.28
C TYR A 97 8.52 18.72 3.43
N TYR A 98 7.43 18.27 4.07
CA TYR A 98 6.22 17.87 3.34
C TYR A 98 5.47 19.04 2.69
N ASP A 99 5.57 20.26 3.23
CA ASP A 99 5.11 21.46 2.53
C ASP A 99 5.80 21.60 1.17
N ARG A 100 7.14 21.47 1.15
CA ARG A 100 7.91 21.54 -0.11
C ARG A 100 7.54 20.41 -1.09
N VAL A 101 7.28 19.19 -0.60
CA VAL A 101 6.86 18.05 -1.44
C VAL A 101 5.48 18.33 -2.07
N VAL A 102 4.51 18.74 -1.25
CA VAL A 102 3.14 19.04 -1.71
C VAL A 102 3.14 20.23 -2.68
N ASP A 103 3.82 21.31 -2.35
CA ASP A 103 3.90 22.49 -3.22
C ASP A 103 4.60 22.16 -4.54
N CYS A 104 5.62 21.30 -4.52
CA CYS A 104 6.27 20.82 -5.74
C CYS A 104 5.32 20.00 -6.61
N CYS A 105 4.49 19.11 -6.02
CA CYS A 105 3.45 18.41 -6.78
C CYS A 105 2.50 19.39 -7.46
N LEU A 106 1.95 20.31 -6.71
CA LEU A 106 0.98 21.30 -7.21
C LEU A 106 1.57 22.20 -8.29
N ALA A 107 2.81 22.66 -8.11
CA ALA A 107 3.52 23.48 -9.09
C ALA A 107 3.76 22.75 -10.43
N ASN A 108 3.85 21.43 -10.39
CA ASN A 108 4.01 20.56 -11.58
C ASN A 108 2.66 20.01 -12.13
N GLY A 109 1.51 20.48 -11.59
CA GLY A 109 0.19 19.99 -12.00
C GLY A 109 -0.11 18.56 -11.58
N VAL A 110 0.59 18.04 -10.58
CA VAL A 110 0.43 16.68 -10.04
C VAL A 110 -0.42 16.74 -8.77
N THR A 111 -1.46 15.94 -8.69
CA THR A 111 -2.30 15.82 -7.49
C THR A 111 -1.59 15.00 -6.42
N PRO A 112 -1.31 15.58 -5.23
CA PRO A 112 -0.72 14.83 -4.11
C PRO A 112 -1.76 13.94 -3.44
N TRP A 113 -1.44 12.65 -3.28
CA TRP A 113 -2.19 11.65 -2.51
C TRP A 113 -1.37 11.26 -1.30
N MET A 114 -1.84 11.60 -0.10
CA MET A 114 -1.07 11.46 1.12
C MET A 114 -1.48 10.21 1.91
N THR A 115 -0.55 9.25 2.03
CA THR A 115 -0.71 8.09 2.93
C THR A 115 -0.09 8.44 4.29
N LEU A 116 -0.88 8.37 5.35
CA LEU A 116 -0.45 8.82 6.68
C LEU A 116 0.36 7.77 7.44
N TYR A 117 0.12 6.48 7.18
CA TYR A 117 0.88 5.40 7.78
C TYR A 117 1.24 4.33 6.74
N HIS A 118 2.53 4.16 6.50
CA HIS A 118 3.09 3.12 5.63
C HIS A 118 4.21 2.38 6.36
N TRP A 119 3.80 1.70 7.46
CA TRP A 119 4.60 0.77 8.28
C TRP A 119 5.68 1.42 9.14
N GLU A 120 5.76 2.72 9.14
CA GLU A 120 6.77 3.51 9.84
C GLU A 120 6.18 4.11 11.13
N LEU A 121 6.36 3.40 12.25
CA LEU A 121 5.95 3.84 13.58
C LEU A 121 7.14 4.52 14.27
N PRO A 122 6.97 5.68 14.94
CA PRO A 122 8.00 6.20 15.82
C PRO A 122 8.46 5.17 16.85
N GLN A 123 9.77 4.95 16.98
CA GLN A 123 10.33 3.97 17.89
C GLN A 123 9.89 4.22 19.35
N ALA A 124 9.77 5.48 19.74
CA ALA A 124 9.26 5.86 21.06
C ALA A 124 7.86 5.33 21.37
N LEU A 125 7.01 5.19 20.35
CA LEU A 125 5.69 4.56 20.53
C LEU A 125 5.79 3.04 20.62
N GLU A 126 6.70 2.42 19.89
CA GLU A 126 6.91 0.97 19.97
C GLU A 126 7.44 0.57 21.37
N GLU A 127 8.29 1.38 21.97
CA GLU A 127 8.81 1.17 23.34
C GLU A 127 7.71 1.22 24.40
N THR A 128 6.60 1.89 24.14
CA THR A 128 5.43 1.94 25.02
C THR A 128 4.34 0.94 24.65
N GLY A 129 4.62 0.01 23.71
CA GLY A 129 3.71 -1.08 23.34
C GLY A 129 3.33 -1.10 21.85
N GLY A 130 3.61 -0.05 21.10
CA GLY A 130 3.31 0.01 19.66
C GLY A 130 1.82 -0.20 19.37
N TRP A 131 1.51 -1.00 18.37
CA TRP A 131 0.10 -1.30 18.04
C TRP A 131 -0.61 -2.22 19.05
N GLN A 132 0.10 -2.78 20.05
CA GLN A 132 -0.54 -3.47 21.17
C GLN A 132 -1.21 -2.46 22.14
N ASP A 133 -0.70 -1.20 22.20
CA ASP A 133 -1.27 -0.14 23.02
C ASP A 133 -2.36 0.63 22.27
N ARG A 134 -3.55 0.73 22.87
CA ARG A 134 -4.66 1.55 22.36
C ARG A 134 -4.27 3.03 22.21
N GLY A 135 -3.41 3.54 23.11
CA GLY A 135 -2.93 4.91 23.06
C GLY A 135 -2.23 5.25 21.74
N THR A 136 -1.63 4.28 21.07
CA THR A 136 -1.05 4.48 19.72
C THR A 136 -2.11 4.84 18.70
N ALA A 137 -3.28 4.21 18.73
CA ALA A 137 -4.40 4.57 17.84
C ALA A 137 -4.90 6.00 18.06
N GLU A 138 -4.97 6.43 19.31
CA GLU A 138 -5.39 7.79 19.67
C GLU A 138 -4.35 8.84 19.28
N ARG A 139 -3.06 8.53 19.41
CA ARG A 139 -1.96 9.39 18.96
C ARG A 139 -1.93 9.50 17.45
N PHE A 140 -2.13 8.38 16.74
CA PHE A 140 -2.23 8.39 15.29
C PHE A 140 -3.40 9.25 14.80
N ALA A 141 -4.56 9.18 15.44
CA ALA A 141 -5.69 10.04 15.07
C ALA A 141 -5.40 11.53 15.26
N ARG A 142 -4.66 11.91 16.33
CA ARG A 142 -4.20 13.29 16.52
C ARG A 142 -3.23 13.72 15.41
N PHE A 143 -2.28 12.86 15.07
CA PHE A 143 -1.36 13.08 13.96
C PHE A 143 -2.13 13.27 12.65
N ALA A 144 -3.05 12.35 12.31
CA ALA A 144 -3.86 12.42 11.10
C ALA A 144 -4.70 13.70 11.00
N GLY A 145 -5.33 14.10 12.11
CA GLY A 145 -6.11 15.33 12.18
C GLY A 145 -5.25 16.59 12.00
N MET A 146 -4.05 16.62 12.59
CA MET A 146 -3.09 17.71 12.42
C MET A 146 -2.61 17.79 10.96
N MET A 147 -2.23 16.67 10.35
CA MET A 147 -1.82 16.62 8.95
C MET A 147 -2.93 17.11 8.01
N ALA A 148 -4.15 16.65 8.24
CA ALA A 148 -5.29 17.10 7.43
C ALA A 148 -5.58 18.59 7.58
N ALA A 149 -5.46 19.14 8.79
CA ALA A 149 -5.62 20.58 9.03
C ALA A 149 -4.53 21.39 8.33
N HIS A 150 -3.27 20.94 8.44
CA HIS A 150 -2.11 21.62 7.86
C HIS A 150 -2.15 21.65 6.33
N PHE A 151 -2.56 20.53 5.72
CA PHE A 151 -2.61 20.39 4.26
C PHE A 151 -4.00 20.63 3.65
N SER A 152 -4.97 21.11 4.44
CA SER A 152 -6.31 21.44 3.94
C SER A 152 -6.25 22.43 2.78
N GLY A 153 -7.00 22.13 1.70
CA GLY A 153 -7.00 22.91 0.46
C GLY A 153 -5.81 22.63 -0.48
N ARG A 154 -4.78 21.90 -0.05
CA ARG A 154 -3.63 21.49 -0.89
C ARG A 154 -3.63 19.99 -1.18
N VAL A 155 -4.02 19.17 -0.22
CA VAL A 155 -4.14 17.72 -0.36
C VAL A 155 -5.62 17.34 -0.32
N SER A 156 -6.11 16.74 -1.40
CA SER A 156 -7.51 16.34 -1.56
C SER A 156 -7.76 14.86 -1.26
N HIS A 157 -6.71 14.04 -1.16
CA HIS A 157 -6.83 12.60 -0.96
C HIS A 157 -5.91 12.15 0.17
N PHE A 158 -6.50 11.59 1.23
CA PHE A 158 -5.77 11.00 2.34
C PHE A 158 -6.03 9.49 2.40
N ILE A 159 -4.99 8.71 2.61
CA ILE A 159 -5.08 7.28 2.93
C ILE A 159 -4.60 7.12 4.37
N THR A 160 -5.46 6.60 5.22
CA THR A 160 -5.16 6.48 6.66
C THR A 160 -4.04 5.47 6.90
N LEU A 161 -4.27 4.21 6.50
CA LEU A 161 -3.35 3.10 6.68
C LEU A 161 -3.07 2.43 5.34
N ASN A 162 -1.80 2.11 5.11
CA ASN A 162 -1.39 1.21 4.03
C ASN A 162 -1.21 -0.21 4.57
N GLU A 163 -1.96 -1.15 4.02
CA GLU A 163 -1.82 -2.58 4.27
C GLU A 163 -1.69 -2.96 5.75
N PRO A 164 -2.67 -2.67 6.60
CA PRO A 164 -2.60 -3.10 8.00
C PRO A 164 -2.46 -4.62 8.15
N GLN A 165 -2.84 -5.40 7.13
CA GLN A 165 -2.61 -6.83 7.01
C GLN A 165 -1.12 -7.19 7.09
N ILE A 166 -0.28 -6.45 6.37
CA ILE A 166 1.17 -6.69 6.33
C ILE A 166 1.82 -6.26 7.65
N VAL A 167 1.37 -5.15 8.24
CA VAL A 167 1.82 -4.76 9.57
C VAL A 167 1.62 -5.92 10.56
N LEU A 168 0.42 -6.50 10.59
CA LEU A 168 0.11 -7.62 11.47
C LEU A 168 0.91 -8.86 11.13
N LYS A 169 0.85 -9.30 9.86
CA LYS A 169 1.43 -10.58 9.46
C LYS A 169 2.95 -10.55 9.53
N LEU A 170 3.59 -9.62 8.82
CA LEU A 170 5.04 -9.63 8.71
C LEU A 170 5.75 -8.95 9.89
N GLY A 171 5.13 -7.93 10.49
CA GLY A 171 5.71 -7.17 11.59
C GLY A 171 5.49 -7.78 12.96
N TYR A 172 4.27 -8.25 13.23
CA TYR A 172 3.86 -8.70 14.56
C TYR A 172 3.67 -10.22 14.70
N ALA A 173 3.42 -10.96 13.61
CA ALA A 173 3.26 -12.43 13.66
C ALA A 173 4.53 -13.17 13.19
N ASP A 174 5.00 -12.90 11.96
CA ASP A 174 6.14 -13.60 11.36
C ASP A 174 7.49 -13.03 11.85
N GLY A 175 7.51 -11.74 12.19
CA GLY A 175 8.68 -11.02 12.69
C GLY A 175 9.78 -10.79 11.66
N ILE A 176 9.44 -10.81 10.37
CA ILE A 176 10.37 -10.55 9.25
C ILE A 176 10.37 -9.10 8.77
N HIS A 177 9.43 -8.29 9.25
CA HIS A 177 9.40 -6.83 9.12
C HIS A 177 9.48 -6.18 10.51
N ALA A 178 9.77 -4.88 10.55
CA ALA A 178 9.72 -4.11 11.78
C ALA A 178 8.30 -4.15 12.40
N PRO A 179 8.17 -4.23 13.72
CA PRO A 179 9.23 -4.20 14.75
C PRO A 179 9.89 -5.57 15.00
N GLY A 180 9.53 -6.62 14.28
CA GLY A 180 10.14 -7.94 14.41
C GLY A 180 9.60 -8.77 15.57
N LYS A 181 8.33 -8.58 15.92
CA LYS A 181 7.64 -9.35 16.98
C LYS A 181 7.10 -10.68 16.43
N ARG A 182 6.84 -11.61 17.36
CA ARG A 182 6.19 -12.89 17.10
C ARG A 182 5.13 -13.13 18.17
N LEU A 183 4.01 -12.47 18.01
CA LEU A 183 2.92 -12.46 18.97
C LEU A 183 1.98 -13.66 18.75
N LEU A 184 1.25 -14.02 19.81
CA LEU A 184 0.20 -15.03 19.76
C LEU A 184 -1.13 -14.43 19.30
N LEU A 185 -2.07 -15.29 18.88
CA LEU A 185 -3.36 -14.88 18.33
C LEU A 185 -4.11 -13.81 19.15
N PRO A 186 -4.24 -13.91 20.51
CA PRO A 186 -4.92 -12.86 21.27
C PRO A 186 -4.26 -11.49 21.19
N GLU A 187 -2.92 -11.45 21.17
CA GLU A 187 -2.15 -10.21 21.06
C GLU A 187 -2.26 -9.64 19.66
N LEU A 188 -2.22 -10.49 18.61
CA LEU A 188 -2.43 -10.09 17.23
C LEU A 188 -3.82 -9.49 16.99
N VAL A 189 -4.87 -10.07 17.60
CA VAL A 189 -6.22 -9.52 17.55
C VAL A 189 -6.27 -8.17 18.26
N SER A 190 -5.50 -7.97 19.34
CA SER A 190 -5.36 -6.67 20.00
C SER A 190 -4.71 -5.62 19.08
N CYS A 191 -3.62 -5.98 18.38
CA CYS A 191 -2.98 -5.10 17.39
C CYS A 191 -3.93 -4.76 16.25
N TRP A 192 -4.63 -5.77 15.71
CA TRP A 192 -5.63 -5.57 14.67
C TRP A 192 -6.71 -4.58 15.10
N LYS A 193 -7.26 -4.79 16.29
CA LYS A 193 -8.28 -3.91 16.84
C LYS A 193 -7.80 -2.46 16.94
N ASN A 194 -6.58 -2.25 17.42
CA ASN A 194 -6.02 -0.91 17.57
C ASN A 194 -5.72 -0.26 16.20
N LEU A 195 -5.31 -1.02 15.19
CA LEU A 195 -5.17 -0.52 13.80
C LEU A 195 -6.54 -0.10 13.23
N MET A 196 -7.59 -0.89 13.45
CA MET A 196 -8.93 -0.53 12.97
C MET A 196 -9.51 0.68 13.74
N LEU A 197 -9.28 0.76 15.04
CA LEU A 197 -9.61 1.96 15.83
C LEU A 197 -8.84 3.18 15.31
N ALA A 198 -7.55 3.03 14.98
CA ALA A 198 -6.75 4.10 14.42
C ALA A 198 -7.36 4.63 13.11
N HIS A 199 -7.79 3.74 12.19
CA HIS A 199 -8.51 4.17 11.00
C HIS A 199 -9.76 4.97 11.34
N GLY A 200 -10.64 4.43 12.18
CA GLY A 200 -11.92 5.06 12.48
C GLY A 200 -11.79 6.41 13.20
N LEU A 201 -10.86 6.52 14.14
CA LEU A 201 -10.57 7.78 14.82
C LEU A 201 -9.93 8.80 13.86
N SER A 202 -8.98 8.36 13.02
CA SER A 202 -8.33 9.21 12.02
C SER A 202 -9.31 9.70 10.96
N PHE A 203 -10.20 8.83 10.48
CA PHE A 203 -11.24 9.19 9.53
C PHE A 203 -12.07 10.39 10.04
N ARG A 204 -12.52 10.32 11.29
CA ARG A 204 -13.30 11.40 11.90
C ARG A 204 -12.46 12.67 12.12
N ALA A 205 -11.20 12.51 12.52
CA ALA A 205 -10.29 13.64 12.71
C ALA A 205 -9.99 14.37 11.40
N ILE A 206 -9.71 13.64 10.32
CA ILE A 206 -9.48 14.18 8.98
C ILE A 206 -10.75 14.86 8.46
N ARG A 207 -11.90 14.20 8.57
CA ARG A 207 -13.18 14.77 8.10
C ARG A 207 -13.53 16.08 8.79
N ASN A 208 -13.22 16.20 10.08
CA ASN A 208 -13.42 17.45 10.82
C ASN A 208 -12.44 18.55 10.40
N ALA A 209 -11.20 18.20 10.08
CA ALA A 209 -10.13 19.16 9.74
C ALA A 209 -10.15 19.57 8.25
N ALA A 210 -10.52 18.64 7.36
CA ALA A 210 -10.58 18.84 5.91
C ALA A 210 -11.87 18.19 5.36
N PRO A 211 -13.03 18.83 5.50
CA PRO A 211 -14.34 18.23 5.18
C PRO A 211 -14.49 17.79 3.72
N GLU A 212 -13.83 18.48 2.79
CA GLU A 212 -13.91 18.21 1.35
C GLU A 212 -12.92 17.14 0.87
N ALA A 213 -12.00 16.71 1.73
CA ALA A 213 -11.02 15.70 1.34
C ALA A 213 -11.66 14.30 1.23
N LEU A 214 -11.19 13.52 0.26
CA LEU A 214 -11.52 12.12 0.11
C LEU A 214 -10.58 11.28 1.00
N ILE A 215 -11.18 10.42 1.81
CA ILE A 215 -10.46 9.62 2.81
C ILE A 215 -10.58 8.15 2.45
N GLY A 216 -9.46 7.50 2.20
CA GLY A 216 -9.38 6.08 1.88
C GLY A 216 -8.60 5.26 2.90
N ILE A 217 -8.60 3.96 2.66
CA ILE A 217 -7.72 2.97 3.28
C ILE A 217 -7.16 2.08 2.16
N ALA A 218 -5.86 1.77 2.19
CA ALA A 218 -5.28 0.85 1.22
C ALA A 218 -5.18 -0.56 1.83
N SER A 219 -5.83 -1.51 1.17
CA SER A 219 -5.93 -2.89 1.60
C SER A 219 -5.20 -3.81 0.63
N THR A 220 -4.59 -4.85 1.15
CA THR A 220 -4.07 -5.99 0.39
C THR A 220 -4.65 -7.29 0.95
N GLY A 221 -4.47 -8.40 0.24
CA GLY A 221 -4.94 -9.67 0.76
C GLY A 221 -4.91 -10.78 -0.26
N LYS A 222 -5.42 -11.92 0.15
CA LYS A 222 -5.63 -13.07 -0.69
C LYS A 222 -6.60 -12.72 -1.81
N LEU A 223 -6.17 -12.92 -3.05
CA LEU A 223 -6.94 -12.69 -4.25
C LEU A 223 -7.10 -14.02 -4.99
N CYS A 224 -8.34 -14.36 -5.34
CA CYS A 224 -8.68 -15.62 -5.99
C CYS A 224 -9.46 -15.36 -7.28
N TYR A 225 -9.00 -15.94 -8.38
CA TYR A 225 -9.70 -15.86 -9.66
C TYR A 225 -10.19 -17.25 -10.10
N PRO A 226 -11.32 -17.35 -10.82
CA PRO A 226 -11.88 -18.64 -11.20
C PRO A 226 -11.11 -19.27 -12.36
N HIS A 227 -11.00 -20.62 -12.35
CA HIS A 227 -10.49 -21.40 -13.47
C HIS A 227 -11.41 -21.31 -14.69
N SER A 228 -12.70 -21.29 -14.47
CA SER A 228 -13.73 -21.11 -15.48
C SER A 228 -14.85 -20.22 -14.96
N PRO A 229 -15.72 -19.69 -15.82
CA PRO A 229 -16.89 -18.91 -15.37
C PRO A 229 -17.78 -19.63 -14.37
N ALA A 230 -17.84 -20.97 -14.41
CA ALA A 230 -18.63 -21.77 -13.46
C ALA A 230 -18.05 -21.74 -12.03
N ASP A 231 -16.75 -21.45 -11.89
CA ASP A 231 -16.03 -21.42 -10.61
C ASP A 231 -16.05 -20.04 -9.93
N GLU A 232 -16.67 -19.03 -10.55
CA GLU A 232 -16.62 -17.64 -10.06
C GLU A 232 -17.18 -17.49 -8.63
N THR A 233 -18.25 -18.20 -8.32
CA THR A 233 -18.85 -18.17 -6.97
C THR A 233 -17.88 -18.73 -5.93
N THR A 234 -17.20 -19.82 -6.24
CA THR A 234 -16.21 -20.46 -5.35
C THR A 234 -14.99 -19.59 -5.15
N ALA A 235 -14.44 -19.02 -6.23
CA ALA A 235 -13.31 -18.09 -6.16
C ALA A 235 -13.63 -16.86 -5.31
N ARG A 236 -14.83 -16.29 -5.49
CA ARG A 236 -15.32 -15.16 -4.69
C ARG A 236 -15.46 -15.51 -3.21
N GLN A 237 -16.04 -16.68 -2.89
CA GLN A 237 -16.16 -17.13 -1.51
C GLN A 237 -14.77 -17.30 -0.87
N GLU A 238 -13.82 -17.87 -1.60
CA GLU A 238 -12.47 -18.11 -1.10
C GLU A 238 -11.67 -16.80 -0.92
N THR A 239 -11.88 -15.79 -1.79
CA THR A 239 -11.30 -14.43 -1.62
C THR A 239 -11.71 -13.81 -0.28
N PHE A 240 -12.95 -14.02 0.15
CA PHE A 240 -13.48 -13.42 1.39
C PHE A 240 -13.48 -14.36 2.59
N ARG A 241 -12.92 -15.54 2.46
CA ARG A 241 -12.92 -16.53 3.53
C ARG A 241 -11.94 -16.15 4.64
N LEU A 242 -12.41 -16.21 5.89
CA LEU A 242 -11.64 -15.95 7.11
C LEU A 242 -11.62 -17.19 7.99
N THR A 243 -10.43 -17.71 8.30
CA THR A 243 -10.23 -18.86 9.20
C THR A 243 -9.18 -18.52 10.25
N ASP A 244 -9.06 -19.34 11.29
CA ASP A 244 -8.01 -19.18 12.31
C ASP A 244 -6.59 -19.21 11.71
N ALA A 245 -6.39 -19.98 10.64
CA ALA A 245 -5.09 -20.14 9.97
C ALA A 245 -4.82 -19.04 8.93
N ASP A 246 -5.87 -18.47 8.32
CA ASP A 246 -5.76 -17.53 7.20
C ASP A 246 -6.74 -16.37 7.40
N TRP A 247 -6.35 -15.40 8.20
CA TRP A 247 -7.14 -14.21 8.47
C TRP A 247 -6.38 -12.91 8.26
N MET A 248 -5.09 -12.89 8.63
CA MET A 248 -4.31 -11.64 8.60
C MET A 248 -4.12 -11.10 7.19
N PHE A 249 -3.86 -11.99 6.21
CA PHE A 249 -3.64 -11.60 4.82
C PHE A 249 -4.92 -11.74 3.99
N THR A 250 -5.99 -11.05 4.40
CA THR A 250 -7.28 -11.06 3.71
C THR A 250 -7.90 -9.67 3.72
N HIS A 251 -8.69 -9.34 2.69
CA HIS A 251 -9.42 -8.07 2.64
C HIS A 251 -10.49 -7.94 3.73
N PRO A 252 -11.29 -8.99 4.04
CA PRO A 252 -12.38 -8.86 5.02
C PRO A 252 -11.94 -8.47 6.41
N ILE A 253 -10.76 -8.90 6.87
CA ILE A 253 -10.31 -8.57 8.23
C ILE A 253 -10.17 -7.05 8.44
N VAL A 254 -9.94 -6.31 7.37
CA VAL A 254 -9.83 -4.85 7.36
C VAL A 254 -11.12 -4.22 6.84
N LEU A 255 -11.51 -4.56 5.62
CA LEU A 255 -12.60 -3.87 4.94
C LEU A 255 -13.98 -4.16 5.53
N ASP A 256 -14.24 -5.37 6.03
CA ASP A 256 -15.50 -5.64 6.73
C ASP A 256 -15.60 -4.84 8.04
N ALA A 257 -14.49 -4.71 8.77
CA ALA A 257 -14.46 -3.92 9.99
C ALA A 257 -14.82 -2.46 9.74
N VAL A 258 -14.22 -1.84 8.72
CA VAL A 258 -14.36 -0.40 8.47
C VAL A 258 -15.60 -0.06 7.62
N CYS A 259 -15.97 -0.93 6.67
CA CYS A 259 -17.10 -0.68 5.76
C CYS A 259 -18.43 -1.27 6.25
N LEU A 260 -18.39 -2.42 6.94
CA LEU A 260 -19.61 -3.14 7.36
C LEU A 260 -19.83 -3.10 8.88
N GLY A 261 -18.86 -2.62 9.66
CA GLY A 261 -18.92 -2.56 11.12
C GLY A 261 -18.92 -3.92 11.80
N ARG A 262 -18.45 -4.96 11.14
CA ARG A 262 -18.37 -6.32 11.67
C ARG A 262 -17.39 -7.17 10.86
N VAL A 263 -16.85 -8.21 11.47
CA VAL A 263 -16.06 -9.26 10.83
C VAL A 263 -16.61 -10.62 11.22
N GLU A 264 -16.86 -11.50 10.26
CA GLU A 264 -17.50 -12.80 10.48
C GLU A 264 -16.58 -13.95 10.02
N PRO A 265 -15.57 -14.35 10.81
CA PRO A 265 -14.75 -15.51 10.49
C PRO A 265 -15.51 -16.83 10.66
N GLU A 266 -15.00 -17.90 10.10
CA GLU A 266 -15.49 -19.26 10.39
C GLU A 266 -15.45 -19.56 11.90
N PRO A 267 -16.24 -20.54 12.38
CA PRO A 267 -16.17 -20.96 13.78
C PRO A 267 -14.75 -21.36 14.20
N GLY A 268 -14.23 -20.72 15.25
CA GLY A 268 -12.87 -20.96 15.72
C GLY A 268 -12.45 -19.98 16.82
N ALA A 269 -11.17 -19.98 17.14
CA ALA A 269 -10.58 -19.12 18.17
C ALA A 269 -10.66 -17.64 17.82
N LEU A 270 -10.43 -17.30 16.54
CA LEU A 270 -10.55 -15.92 16.06
C LEU A 270 -11.96 -15.35 16.29
N ARG A 271 -13.01 -16.11 15.93
CA ARG A 271 -14.40 -15.69 16.18
C ARG A 271 -14.65 -15.44 17.68
N GLY A 272 -14.12 -16.31 18.54
CA GLY A 272 -14.23 -16.15 19.99
C GLY A 272 -13.58 -14.85 20.49
N LEU A 273 -12.39 -14.52 19.99
CA LEU A 273 -11.69 -13.28 20.35
C LEU A 273 -12.39 -12.03 19.81
N LEU A 274 -12.88 -12.07 18.58
CA LEU A 274 -13.62 -10.94 17.99
C LEU A 274 -14.96 -10.67 18.69
N SER A 275 -15.58 -11.69 19.29
CA SER A 275 -16.80 -11.50 20.09
C SER A 275 -16.58 -10.70 21.38
N ALA A 276 -15.34 -10.54 21.82
CA ALA A 276 -14.97 -9.69 22.96
C ALA A 276 -14.79 -8.20 22.60
N VAL A 277 -14.80 -7.84 21.30
CA VAL A 277 -14.79 -6.46 20.85
C VAL A 277 -16.13 -5.82 21.20
N THR A 278 -16.08 -4.72 21.93
CA THR A 278 -17.29 -4.05 22.42
C THR A 278 -18.07 -3.34 21.30
N PRO A 279 -19.40 -3.14 21.45
CA PRO A 279 -20.17 -2.35 20.48
C PRO A 279 -19.59 -0.96 20.21
N ALA A 280 -19.09 -0.27 21.23
CA ALA A 280 -18.49 1.07 21.09
C ALA A 280 -17.19 1.03 20.29
N GLU A 281 -16.39 -0.05 20.40
CA GLU A 281 -15.21 -0.24 19.56
C GLU A 281 -15.61 -0.51 18.11
N TRP A 282 -16.61 -1.35 17.86
CA TRP A 282 -17.15 -1.58 16.52
C TRP A 282 -17.68 -0.29 15.89
N ASP A 283 -18.44 0.52 16.62
CA ASP A 283 -18.91 1.83 16.15
C ASP A 283 -17.76 2.78 15.83
N THR A 284 -16.67 2.70 16.59
CA THR A 284 -15.48 3.51 16.33
C THR A 284 -14.75 3.03 15.07
N MET A 285 -14.57 1.73 14.89
CA MET A 285 -13.93 1.14 13.70
C MET A 285 -14.77 1.34 12.42
N HIS A 286 -16.09 1.30 12.54
CA HIS A 286 -17.03 1.51 11.44
C HIS A 286 -16.97 2.97 10.97
N ALA A 287 -16.07 3.23 10.05
CA ALA A 287 -15.86 4.53 9.41
C ALA A 287 -15.67 4.27 7.91
N VAL A 288 -16.80 4.28 7.20
CA VAL A 288 -16.84 3.94 5.78
C VAL A 288 -15.98 4.93 4.98
N PRO A 289 -14.92 4.48 4.31
CA PRO A 289 -14.07 5.37 3.53
C PRO A 289 -14.78 5.87 2.28
N ASP A 290 -14.34 7.01 1.72
CA ASP A 290 -14.87 7.53 0.46
C ASP A 290 -14.43 6.69 -0.74
N PHE A 291 -13.32 5.97 -0.61
CA PHE A 291 -12.80 5.02 -1.59
C PHE A 291 -11.97 3.93 -0.91
N ILE A 292 -11.85 2.80 -1.59
CA ILE A 292 -10.94 1.72 -1.20
C ILE A 292 -9.74 1.73 -2.14
N GLY A 293 -8.53 1.82 -1.57
CA GLY A 293 -7.29 1.51 -2.24
C GLY A 293 -7.04 0.00 -2.21
N VAL A 294 -6.62 -0.56 -3.34
CA VAL A 294 -6.29 -1.98 -3.47
C VAL A 294 -4.85 -2.10 -3.96
N ASN A 295 -4.00 -2.72 -3.13
CA ASN A 295 -2.66 -3.12 -3.53
C ASN A 295 -2.74 -4.54 -4.07
N SER A 296 -2.48 -4.71 -5.37
CA SER A 296 -2.77 -5.94 -6.11
C SER A 296 -1.58 -6.38 -6.95
N TYR A 297 -0.97 -7.51 -6.58
CA TYR A 297 0.24 -8.00 -7.23
C TYR A 297 0.08 -9.38 -7.86
N ASN A 298 -0.53 -10.32 -7.16
CA ASN A 298 -0.73 -11.68 -7.61
C ASN A 298 -1.89 -12.35 -6.86
N GLY A 299 -2.33 -13.53 -7.36
CA GLY A 299 -3.40 -14.29 -6.73
C GLY A 299 -3.36 -15.77 -7.10
N SER A 300 -4.40 -16.48 -6.73
CA SER A 300 -4.52 -17.93 -6.89
C SER A 300 -5.70 -18.29 -7.78
N GLU A 301 -5.48 -19.27 -8.64
CA GLU A 301 -6.52 -19.87 -9.49
C GLU A 301 -7.33 -20.89 -8.70
N ILE A 302 -8.66 -20.77 -8.72
CA ILE A 302 -9.58 -21.59 -7.95
C ILE A 302 -10.56 -22.31 -8.88
N ALA A 303 -10.72 -23.60 -8.67
CA ALA A 303 -11.81 -24.40 -9.23
C ALA A 303 -12.74 -24.88 -8.11
N ALA A 304 -14.02 -25.10 -8.46
CA ALA A 304 -14.95 -25.77 -7.58
C ALA A 304 -14.69 -27.27 -7.59
N GLY A 305 -14.27 -27.81 -6.45
CA GLY A 305 -14.13 -29.25 -6.24
C GLY A 305 -15.48 -29.92 -5.94
N PRO A 306 -15.44 -31.22 -5.63
CA PRO A 306 -16.63 -31.93 -5.14
C PRO A 306 -17.24 -31.19 -3.95
N ASP A 307 -18.55 -31.13 -3.90
CA ASP A 307 -19.32 -30.47 -2.84
C ASP A 307 -19.08 -28.95 -2.71
N GLY A 308 -18.54 -28.31 -3.75
CA GLY A 308 -18.27 -26.87 -3.77
C GLY A 308 -17.06 -26.43 -2.96
N VAL A 309 -16.25 -27.36 -2.49
CA VAL A 309 -15.01 -27.03 -1.76
C VAL A 309 -13.99 -26.40 -2.72
N PRO A 310 -13.38 -25.25 -2.38
CA PRO A 310 -12.39 -24.61 -3.25
C PRO A 310 -11.14 -25.45 -3.41
N VAL A 311 -10.70 -25.61 -4.66
CA VAL A 311 -9.46 -26.29 -5.03
C VAL A 311 -8.50 -25.27 -5.62
N TYR A 312 -7.37 -25.07 -4.94
CA TYR A 312 -6.27 -24.27 -5.46
C TYR A 312 -5.55 -25.04 -6.55
N LEU A 313 -5.59 -24.54 -7.76
CA LEU A 313 -4.94 -25.20 -8.88
C LEU A 313 -3.42 -24.99 -8.83
N PRO A 314 -2.63 -26.07 -9.02
CA PRO A 314 -1.19 -25.96 -9.06
C PRO A 314 -0.75 -25.23 -10.33
N ARG A 315 0.24 -24.36 -10.20
CA ARG A 315 0.83 -23.72 -11.36
C ARG A 315 1.66 -24.71 -12.18
N PRO A 316 1.58 -24.67 -13.51
CA PRO A 316 2.39 -25.54 -14.36
C PRO A 316 3.89 -25.21 -14.22
N GLN A 317 4.72 -26.16 -14.60
CA GLN A 317 6.17 -25.96 -14.65
C GLN A 317 6.51 -24.78 -15.60
N GLY A 318 7.44 -23.92 -15.18
CA GLY A 318 7.82 -22.73 -15.96
C GLY A 318 6.81 -21.59 -15.94
N PHE A 319 5.87 -21.58 -15.01
CA PHE A 319 4.93 -20.48 -14.84
C PHE A 319 5.68 -19.16 -14.64
N ALA A 320 5.22 -18.08 -15.30
CA ALA A 320 5.85 -16.77 -15.24
C ALA A 320 5.88 -16.20 -13.83
N CYS A 321 7.06 -15.79 -13.38
CA CYS A 321 7.26 -15.18 -12.07
C CYS A 321 8.12 -13.92 -12.16
N THR A 322 7.91 -12.97 -11.23
CA THR A 322 8.76 -11.80 -11.02
C THR A 322 10.14 -12.18 -10.45
N ALA A 323 11.04 -11.23 -10.29
CA ALA A 323 12.34 -11.48 -9.62
C ALA A 323 12.13 -11.99 -8.19
N LEU A 324 11.17 -11.46 -7.43
CA LEU A 324 10.71 -11.93 -6.12
C LEU A 324 10.03 -13.31 -6.14
N LYS A 325 9.95 -13.96 -7.30
CA LYS A 325 9.24 -15.23 -7.49
C LYS A 325 7.73 -15.17 -7.24
N TRP A 326 7.16 -13.99 -7.28
CA TRP A 326 5.71 -13.85 -7.29
C TRP A 326 5.16 -14.25 -8.66
N PRO A 327 4.07 -15.02 -8.71
CA PRO A 327 3.48 -15.43 -9.98
C PRO A 327 2.84 -14.25 -10.71
N VAL A 328 2.92 -14.27 -12.03
CA VAL A 328 2.25 -13.30 -12.90
C VAL A 328 0.83 -13.79 -13.19
N THR A 329 -0.17 -13.17 -12.55
CA THR A 329 -1.59 -13.59 -12.59
C THR A 329 -2.49 -12.39 -12.85
N PRO A 330 -2.51 -11.86 -14.09
CA PRO A 330 -3.27 -10.64 -14.40
C PRO A 330 -4.78 -10.77 -14.22
N GLU A 331 -5.32 -12.00 -14.19
CA GLU A 331 -6.76 -12.30 -14.02
C GLU A 331 -7.34 -11.68 -12.74
N ILE A 332 -6.52 -11.51 -11.70
CA ILE A 332 -6.92 -10.85 -10.45
C ILE A 332 -7.50 -9.46 -10.69
N MET A 333 -6.97 -8.72 -11.65
CA MET A 333 -7.41 -7.35 -11.93
C MET A 333 -8.84 -7.30 -12.48
N ALA A 334 -9.30 -8.38 -13.09
CA ALA A 334 -10.66 -8.46 -13.60
C ALA A 334 -11.67 -8.93 -12.53
N TYR A 335 -11.28 -9.95 -11.76
CA TYR A 335 -12.21 -10.61 -10.84
C TYR A 335 -12.26 -9.98 -9.46
N ASP A 336 -11.11 -9.66 -8.87
CA ASP A 336 -11.07 -9.18 -7.50
C ASP A 336 -11.65 -7.79 -7.36
N PHE A 337 -11.43 -6.91 -8.34
CA PHE A 337 -12.06 -5.59 -8.36
C PHE A 337 -13.58 -5.70 -8.48
N ALA A 338 -14.08 -6.65 -9.28
CA ALA A 338 -15.50 -6.95 -9.35
C ALA A 338 -16.05 -7.49 -8.01
N PHE A 339 -15.32 -8.42 -7.37
CA PHE A 339 -15.72 -8.99 -6.08
C PHE A 339 -15.73 -7.96 -4.94
N LEU A 340 -14.71 -7.12 -4.87
CA LEU A 340 -14.63 -6.04 -3.89
C LEU A 340 -15.74 -5.00 -4.10
N PHE A 341 -15.96 -4.58 -5.34
CA PHE A 341 -17.03 -3.65 -5.66
C PHE A 341 -18.42 -4.23 -5.34
N ASP A 342 -18.65 -5.50 -5.66
CA ASP A 342 -19.89 -6.18 -5.33
C ASP A 342 -20.16 -6.25 -3.83
N ARG A 343 -19.10 -6.40 -3.01
CA ARG A 343 -19.23 -6.50 -1.55
C ARG A 343 -19.39 -5.15 -0.88
N TYR A 344 -18.61 -4.14 -1.27
CA TYR A 344 -18.51 -2.88 -0.53
C TYR A 344 -19.21 -1.70 -1.20
N ARG A 345 -19.46 -1.77 -2.51
CA ARG A 345 -20.15 -0.72 -3.30
C ARG A 345 -19.50 0.66 -3.21
N LEU A 346 -18.19 0.73 -3.05
CA LEU A 346 -17.40 1.96 -2.97
C LEU A 346 -16.50 2.10 -4.20
N PRO A 347 -16.12 3.33 -4.58
CA PRO A 347 -15.11 3.56 -5.58
C PRO A 347 -13.80 2.85 -5.23
N LEU A 348 -13.15 2.25 -6.24
CA LEU A 348 -11.89 1.54 -6.09
C LEU A 348 -10.77 2.26 -6.83
N TYR A 349 -9.58 2.22 -6.25
CA TYR A 349 -8.33 2.61 -6.92
C TYR A 349 -7.31 1.50 -6.77
N VAL A 350 -6.59 1.17 -7.84
CA VAL A 350 -5.36 0.40 -7.73
C VAL A 350 -4.32 1.32 -7.12
N THR A 351 -4.09 1.22 -5.82
CA THR A 351 -3.14 2.08 -5.10
C THR A 351 -1.71 1.58 -5.20
N GLU A 352 -1.53 0.30 -5.52
CA GLU A 352 -0.25 -0.28 -5.89
C GLU A 352 -0.45 -1.48 -6.81
N CYS A 353 0.32 -1.53 -7.90
CA CYS A 353 0.52 -2.69 -8.74
C CYS A 353 1.83 -2.52 -9.52
N GLY A 354 2.64 -3.56 -9.56
CA GLY A 354 3.94 -3.57 -10.21
C GLY A 354 4.66 -4.91 -10.04
N LEU A 355 5.87 -4.99 -10.53
CA LEU A 355 6.70 -6.18 -10.36
C LEU A 355 8.16 -5.81 -10.13
N SER A 356 8.86 -6.66 -9.39
CA SER A 356 10.32 -6.60 -9.31
C SER A 356 10.97 -7.22 -10.56
N CYS A 357 12.02 -6.56 -11.06
CA CYS A 357 12.87 -7.02 -12.15
C CYS A 357 14.34 -6.97 -11.75
N ASN A 358 15.18 -7.69 -12.49
CA ASN A 358 16.64 -7.62 -12.38
C ASN A 358 17.18 -6.48 -13.29
N ASP A 359 16.72 -5.27 -13.05
CA ASP A 359 17.08 -4.12 -13.87
C ASP A 359 18.54 -3.71 -13.68
N HIS A 360 19.20 -3.34 -14.77
CA HIS A 360 20.58 -2.84 -14.77
C HIS A 360 20.78 -1.86 -15.93
N ILE A 361 21.86 -1.11 -15.87
CA ILE A 361 22.25 -0.21 -16.96
C ILE A 361 22.94 -1.01 -18.06
N PHE A 362 22.41 -0.97 -19.28
CA PHE A 362 22.98 -1.60 -20.46
C PHE A 362 24.14 -0.80 -21.02
N LEU A 363 24.86 -1.37 -22.01
CA LEU A 363 26.04 -0.75 -22.62
C LEU A 363 25.74 0.59 -23.30
N ASP A 364 24.51 0.83 -23.71
CA ASP A 364 24.04 2.10 -24.28
C ASP A 364 23.68 3.16 -23.22
N GLY A 365 23.82 2.80 -21.94
CA GLY A 365 23.50 3.68 -20.81
C GLY A 365 22.01 3.76 -20.48
N GLN A 366 21.15 2.95 -21.10
CA GLN A 366 19.72 2.88 -20.82
C GLN A 366 19.39 1.67 -19.94
N VAL A 367 18.15 1.62 -19.45
CA VAL A 367 17.60 0.48 -18.71
C VAL A 367 16.41 -0.08 -19.49
N HIS A 368 16.59 -1.29 -20.00
CA HIS A 368 15.59 -2.01 -20.82
C HIS A 368 14.87 -3.03 -19.96
N ASP A 369 13.58 -2.83 -19.72
CA ASP A 369 12.74 -3.63 -18.83
C ASP A 369 11.46 -4.12 -19.52
N ALA A 370 11.64 -4.84 -20.61
CA ALA A 370 10.55 -5.39 -21.44
C ALA A 370 9.57 -6.26 -20.60
N ASP A 371 10.07 -6.98 -19.60
CA ASP A 371 9.24 -7.80 -18.71
C ASP A 371 8.21 -6.94 -17.94
N ARG A 372 8.60 -5.72 -17.51
CA ARG A 372 7.69 -4.81 -16.84
C ARG A 372 6.65 -4.24 -17.79
N ILE A 373 7.00 -3.99 -19.04
CA ILE A 373 6.06 -3.57 -20.09
C ILE A 373 5.02 -4.67 -20.32
N ASP A 374 5.44 -5.93 -20.54
CA ASP A 374 4.52 -7.06 -20.73
C ASP A 374 3.61 -7.27 -19.53
N PHE A 375 4.16 -7.19 -18.31
CA PHE A 375 3.37 -7.30 -17.07
C PHE A 375 2.30 -6.20 -17.00
N LEU A 376 2.69 -4.94 -17.15
CA LEU A 376 1.77 -3.81 -17.07
C LEU A 376 0.68 -3.91 -18.14
N HIS A 377 1.04 -4.29 -19.36
CA HIS A 377 0.09 -4.47 -20.46
C HIS A 377 -0.98 -5.52 -20.09
N ARG A 378 -0.55 -6.70 -19.62
CA ARG A 378 -1.46 -7.78 -19.20
C ARG A 378 -2.38 -7.36 -18.05
N TYR A 379 -1.82 -6.71 -17.02
CA TYR A 379 -2.58 -6.30 -15.83
C TYR A 379 -3.57 -5.18 -16.17
N LEU A 380 -3.18 -4.19 -16.96
CA LEU A 380 -4.08 -3.12 -17.39
C LEU A 380 -5.17 -3.62 -18.34
N LEU A 381 -4.86 -4.56 -19.25
CA LEU A 381 -5.86 -5.20 -20.11
C LEU A 381 -6.90 -5.97 -19.26
N ALA A 382 -6.45 -6.68 -18.24
CA ALA A 382 -7.35 -7.37 -17.31
C ALA A 382 -8.17 -6.37 -16.47
N LEU A 383 -7.54 -5.30 -15.98
CA LEU A 383 -8.23 -4.23 -15.25
C LEU A 383 -9.33 -3.56 -16.09
N CYS A 384 -9.07 -3.35 -17.36
CA CYS A 384 -10.05 -2.78 -18.29
C CYS A 384 -11.35 -3.62 -18.34
N ARG A 385 -11.21 -4.96 -18.28
CA ARG A 385 -12.35 -5.88 -18.14
C ARG A 385 -13.02 -5.77 -16.76
N GLY A 386 -12.20 -5.60 -15.70
CA GLY A 386 -12.71 -5.36 -14.35
C GLY A 386 -13.55 -4.08 -14.24
N CYS A 387 -13.15 -3.02 -14.95
CA CYS A 387 -13.88 -1.75 -14.99
C CYS A 387 -15.29 -1.86 -15.60
N GLU A 388 -15.61 -2.91 -16.35
CA GLU A 388 -16.97 -3.17 -16.85
C GLU A 388 -17.92 -3.60 -15.72
N ARG A 389 -17.37 -4.08 -14.59
CA ARG A 389 -18.11 -4.64 -13.45
C ARG A 389 -17.90 -3.86 -12.13
N ALA A 390 -16.92 -2.97 -12.08
CA ALA A 390 -16.54 -2.24 -10.89
C ALA A 390 -16.25 -0.76 -11.18
N ASP A 391 -16.53 0.13 -10.22
CA ASP A 391 -16.17 1.55 -10.30
C ASP A 391 -14.68 1.74 -9.93
N VAL A 392 -13.79 1.36 -10.84
CA VAL A 392 -12.34 1.59 -10.69
C VAL A 392 -11.99 2.95 -11.30
N ARG A 393 -11.38 3.82 -10.50
CA ARG A 393 -11.17 5.23 -10.85
C ARG A 393 -9.73 5.61 -11.10
N GLY A 394 -8.75 4.74 -10.84
CA GLY A 394 -7.36 5.06 -11.09
C GLY A 394 -6.42 3.89 -10.85
N PHE A 395 -5.18 4.08 -11.31
CA PHE A 395 -4.09 3.13 -11.20
C PHE A 395 -2.81 3.86 -10.83
N PHE A 396 -2.19 3.44 -9.73
CA PHE A 396 -0.88 3.90 -9.28
C PHE A 396 0.13 2.77 -9.43
N HIS A 397 1.12 2.98 -10.30
CA HIS A 397 2.20 2.03 -10.44
C HIS A 397 3.06 1.99 -9.18
N TRP A 398 3.33 0.81 -8.64
CA TRP A 398 4.35 0.60 -7.63
C TRP A 398 5.65 0.16 -8.30
N SER A 399 6.64 1.03 -8.34
CA SER A 399 6.80 2.33 -7.70
C SER A 399 7.32 3.38 -8.70
N LEU A 400 7.35 4.64 -8.27
CA LEU A 400 7.92 5.70 -9.11
C LEU A 400 9.40 5.45 -9.35
N THR A 401 10.18 5.28 -8.27
CA THR A 401 11.62 4.99 -8.32
C THR A 401 11.90 3.60 -7.77
N ASP A 402 12.98 2.95 -8.20
CA ASP A 402 13.56 1.86 -7.43
C ASP A 402 13.80 2.35 -6.00
N ASN A 403 13.66 1.49 -5.00
CA ASN A 403 13.71 1.91 -3.61
C ASN A 403 14.19 0.79 -2.67
N PHE A 404 14.17 1.05 -1.36
CA PHE A 404 14.45 0.07 -0.32
C PHE A 404 13.27 -0.89 -0.17
N GLU A 405 13.43 -2.15 -0.60
CA GLU A 405 12.37 -3.16 -0.55
C GLU A 405 12.40 -3.95 0.75
N TRP A 406 12.22 -3.25 1.85
CA TRP A 406 12.05 -3.80 3.19
C TRP A 406 13.14 -4.82 3.57
N HIS A 407 12.76 -6.05 3.97
CA HIS A 407 13.72 -7.10 4.32
C HIS A 407 14.59 -7.59 3.14
N SER A 408 14.22 -7.29 1.91
CA SER A 408 15.01 -7.57 0.70
C SER A 408 16.07 -6.50 0.41
N GLY A 409 16.10 -5.40 1.15
CA GLY A 409 17.05 -4.31 0.92
C GLY A 409 16.90 -3.69 -0.46
N TYR A 410 17.99 -3.53 -1.18
CA TYR A 410 18.01 -2.94 -2.53
C TYR A 410 18.08 -3.97 -3.66
N ALA A 411 17.87 -5.26 -3.35
CA ALA A 411 17.93 -6.32 -4.35
C ALA A 411 16.79 -6.29 -5.36
N GLU A 412 15.61 -5.82 -4.95
CA GLU A 412 14.40 -5.82 -5.77
C GLU A 412 14.12 -4.43 -6.36
N ARG A 413 13.82 -4.38 -7.66
CA ARG A 413 13.61 -3.13 -8.39
C ARG A 413 12.21 -3.06 -8.98
N PHE A 414 11.37 -2.18 -8.43
CA PHE A 414 9.99 -1.97 -8.85
C PHE A 414 9.77 -0.69 -9.67
N GLY A 415 10.73 0.24 -9.63
CA GLY A 415 10.56 1.59 -10.15
C GLY A 415 10.34 1.67 -11.66
N LEU A 416 9.59 2.68 -12.08
CA LEU A 416 9.63 3.20 -13.46
C LEU A 416 10.94 3.94 -13.72
N ILE A 417 11.54 4.46 -12.67
CA ILE A 417 12.82 5.17 -12.69
C ILE A 417 13.86 4.29 -11.98
N TYR A 418 14.91 3.95 -12.70
CA TYR A 418 16.08 3.29 -12.15
C TYR A 418 16.86 4.27 -11.29
N VAL A 419 17.22 3.83 -10.06
CA VAL A 419 18.13 4.56 -9.19
C VAL A 419 19.47 3.83 -9.16
N ASP A 420 20.53 4.52 -9.60
CA ASP A 420 21.89 4.08 -9.38
C ASP A 420 22.28 4.46 -7.95
N TYR A 421 22.08 3.57 -7.00
CA TYR A 421 22.22 3.86 -5.57
C TYR A 421 23.58 4.49 -5.17
N PRO A 422 24.73 4.08 -5.76
CA PRO A 422 26.00 4.73 -5.41
C PRO A 422 26.10 6.22 -5.83
N THR A 423 25.46 6.61 -6.92
CA THR A 423 25.52 7.98 -7.45
C THR A 423 24.21 8.75 -7.28
N GLN A 424 23.14 8.05 -6.91
CA GLN A 424 21.79 8.58 -6.82
C GLN A 424 21.25 9.13 -8.17
N LYS A 425 21.83 8.71 -9.30
CA LYS A 425 21.37 9.11 -10.63
C LYS A 425 20.05 8.42 -10.98
N ARG A 426 19.13 9.20 -11.55
CA ARG A 426 17.84 8.72 -12.08
C ARG A 426 17.94 8.43 -13.56
N ILE A 427 17.44 7.26 -13.98
CA ILE A 427 17.34 6.87 -15.41
C ILE A 427 15.92 6.37 -15.67
N LEU A 428 15.20 7.01 -16.58
CA LEU A 428 13.89 6.55 -17.01
C LEU A 428 14.04 5.20 -17.73
N LYS A 429 13.33 4.17 -17.24
CA LYS A 429 13.27 2.85 -17.86
C LYS A 429 12.37 2.88 -19.10
N ASP A 430 12.44 1.86 -19.93
CA ASP A 430 11.57 1.75 -21.11
C ASP A 430 10.10 1.65 -20.70
N SER A 431 9.80 0.95 -19.61
CA SER A 431 8.46 0.88 -19.03
C SER A 431 7.90 2.25 -18.63
N ALA A 432 8.73 3.18 -18.16
CA ALA A 432 8.29 4.54 -17.85
C ALA A 432 7.75 5.26 -19.10
N ARG A 433 8.43 5.13 -20.22
CA ARG A 433 8.01 5.73 -21.48
C ARG A 433 6.74 5.08 -22.03
N TRP A 434 6.64 3.76 -21.92
CA TRP A 434 5.45 3.01 -22.31
C TRP A 434 4.24 3.38 -21.43
N TYR A 435 4.41 3.44 -20.11
CA TYR A 435 3.35 3.81 -19.18
C TYR A 435 2.90 5.27 -19.37
N ALA A 436 3.84 6.17 -19.65
CA ALA A 436 3.54 7.55 -20.02
C ALA A 436 2.67 7.65 -21.28
N GLN A 437 2.93 6.82 -22.30
CA GLN A 437 2.09 6.75 -23.49
C GLN A 437 0.70 6.23 -23.13
N THR A 438 0.62 5.16 -22.33
CA THR A 438 -0.64 4.57 -21.86
C THR A 438 -1.49 5.58 -21.11
N ALA A 439 -0.89 6.37 -20.21
CA ALA A 439 -1.58 7.43 -19.49
C ALA A 439 -2.12 8.52 -20.42
N ARG A 440 -1.30 9.01 -21.36
CA ARG A 440 -1.72 10.03 -22.35
C ARG A 440 -2.85 9.54 -23.26
N GLU A 441 -2.85 8.28 -23.63
CA GLU A 441 -3.87 7.67 -24.49
C GLU A 441 -5.08 7.13 -23.70
N ASN A 442 -5.06 7.32 -22.39
CA ASN A 442 -6.06 6.78 -21.45
C ASN A 442 -6.31 5.27 -21.69
N GLY A 443 -5.21 4.51 -21.80
CA GLY A 443 -5.23 3.07 -21.96
C GLY A 443 -5.69 2.55 -23.34
N LYS A 444 -5.75 3.38 -24.38
CA LYS A 444 -6.18 2.92 -25.73
C LYS A 444 -5.15 2.01 -26.40
N ASN A 445 -3.92 2.01 -25.96
CA ASN A 445 -2.83 1.16 -26.44
C ASN A 445 -2.71 -0.17 -25.67
N VAL A 446 -3.63 -0.46 -24.75
CA VAL A 446 -3.67 -1.68 -23.94
C VAL A 446 -4.58 -2.75 -24.53
#